data_4591d906c875d9816ab8354521bd9cd4
#
_entry.id   4591d906c875d9816ab8354521bd9cd4
#
_cell.length_a   1.000
_cell.length_b   1.000
_cell.length_c   1.000
_cell.angle_alpha   90.00
_cell.angle_beta   90.00
_cell.angle_gamma   90.00
#
_symmetry.space_group_name_H-M   'P 1'
#
loop_
_entity.id
_entity.type
_entity.pdbx_description
1 polymer ?
#
loop_
_entity_poly.entity_id
_entity_poly.type
_entity_poly.pdbx_seq_one_letter_code
_entity_poly.pdbx_strand_id
1 'polypeptide(L)'
;MEEGKREGRGDRDMEKPIQDASTHSDLTHFNDEGRARMVDVSDKSETERVACAAGTVHLNEDTLRRIEEGRIGKGDVLAVAQVAGIMAAKRTSDLIPMCHPLMLTGVDIRFRAFRNGGRCGVDIACTVRCRERTGVEMEALTGVSVAALTIYDMCKAVQRDIRIGEIRLLSKSGGRSGDYRASGDPWIEEGTACPA
;
A
#
# COMPACT_ATOMS: atom_id res chain seq x y z
N MET A 1 16.43 53.48 -55.03
CA MET A 1 15.52 54.22 -54.14
C MET A 1 14.42 53.28 -53.78
N GLU A 2 14.52 52.67 -52.62
CA GLU A 2 13.37 52.23 -51.82
C GLU A 2 13.88 51.64 -50.50
N GLU A 3 13.52 52.33 -49.44
CA GLU A 3 13.89 52.01 -48.08
C GLU A 3 13.05 50.84 -47.56
N GLY A 4 13.66 49.74 -47.17
CA GLY A 4 13.03 48.63 -46.50
C GLY A 4 12.99 48.83 -44.98
N LYS A 5 11.84 49.08 -44.44
CA LYS A 5 11.56 49.11 -42.99
C LYS A 5 11.74 47.73 -42.37
N ARG A 6 12.60 47.67 -41.36
CA ARG A 6 12.67 46.50 -40.43
C ARG A 6 11.62 46.67 -39.35
N GLU A 7 10.63 45.77 -39.37
CA GLU A 7 9.65 45.65 -38.26
C GLU A 7 10.25 44.90 -37.09
N GLY A 8 9.93 45.43 -35.92
CA GLY A 8 10.44 45.00 -34.62
C GLY A 8 9.97 43.59 -34.24
N ARG A 9 10.86 42.85 -33.63
CA ARG A 9 10.56 41.59 -32.92
C ARG A 9 9.81 41.89 -31.66
N GLY A 10 8.57 41.39 -31.58
CA GLY A 10 7.75 41.42 -30.41
C GLY A 10 8.41 40.68 -29.24
N ASP A 11 8.39 41.39 -28.15
CA ASP A 11 8.72 40.94 -26.80
C ASP A 11 7.78 39.77 -26.46
N ARG A 12 8.35 38.58 -26.22
CA ARG A 12 7.58 37.45 -25.69
C ARG A 12 7.53 37.65 -24.17
N ASP A 13 6.40 38.07 -23.68
CA ASP A 13 6.05 38.03 -22.28
C ASP A 13 6.35 36.62 -21.72
N MET A 14 7.39 36.53 -20.92
CA MET A 14 7.62 35.37 -20.07
C MET A 14 6.55 35.40 -18.99
N GLU A 15 5.54 34.52 -19.15
CA GLU A 15 4.58 34.24 -18.09
C GLU A 15 5.34 33.83 -16.82
N LYS A 16 5.20 34.65 -15.78
CA LYS A 16 5.67 34.30 -14.43
C LYS A 16 4.91 33.07 -13.95
N PRO A 17 5.58 32.06 -13.36
CA PRO A 17 4.88 30.94 -12.77
C PRO A 17 3.95 31.45 -11.66
N ILE A 18 2.70 31.04 -11.70
CA ILE A 18 1.69 31.30 -10.67
C ILE A 18 2.18 30.64 -9.39
N GLN A 19 2.69 31.44 -8.47
CA GLN A 19 2.93 31.02 -7.09
C GLN A 19 1.59 31.03 -6.36
N ASP A 20 0.90 29.90 -6.35
CA ASP A 20 -0.21 29.67 -5.43
C ASP A 20 0.38 29.28 -4.06
N ALA A 21 0.54 30.27 -3.20
CA ALA A 21 1.18 30.14 -1.88
C ALA A 21 0.27 29.49 -0.83
N SER A 22 -0.93 29.00 -1.19
CA SER A 22 -1.92 28.54 -0.22
C SER A 22 -2.05 27.01 -0.07
N THR A 23 -1.32 26.19 -0.85
CA THR A 23 -1.52 24.73 -0.88
C THR A 23 -0.43 23.90 -0.18
N HIS A 24 0.61 24.51 0.41
CA HIS A 24 1.71 23.76 1.02
C HIS A 24 1.52 23.43 2.51
N SER A 25 0.51 23.97 3.20
CA SER A 25 0.33 23.73 4.64
C SER A 25 -0.14 22.31 5.01
N ASP A 26 -0.71 21.56 4.05
CA ASP A 26 -1.25 20.22 4.27
C ASP A 26 -0.24 19.09 3.94
N LEU A 27 0.86 19.40 3.26
CA LEU A 27 1.88 18.42 2.84
C LEU A 27 3.07 18.42 3.80
N THR A 28 2.96 17.65 4.87
CA THR A 28 3.95 17.59 5.95
C THR A 28 5.29 16.93 5.54
N HIS A 29 5.33 16.26 4.40
CA HIS A 29 6.52 15.55 3.89
C HIS A 29 7.44 16.39 3.00
N PHE A 30 7.24 17.72 2.95
CA PHE A 30 8.11 18.65 2.24
C PHE A 30 8.67 19.69 3.20
N ASN A 31 9.93 20.09 2.99
CA ASN A 31 10.53 21.21 3.67
C ASN A 31 10.20 22.53 2.96
N ASP A 32 10.63 23.66 3.51
CA ASP A 32 10.37 25.01 2.95
C ASP A 32 11.00 25.22 1.55
N GLU A 33 11.96 24.37 1.16
CA GLU A 33 12.58 24.35 -0.16
C GLU A 33 11.86 23.42 -1.16
N GLY A 34 10.74 22.80 -0.76
CA GLY A 34 9.98 21.85 -1.59
C GLY A 34 10.64 20.47 -1.76
N ARG A 35 11.61 20.13 -0.89
CA ARG A 35 12.28 18.82 -0.90
C ARG A 35 11.61 17.87 0.07
N ALA A 36 11.57 16.59 -0.30
CA ALA A 36 11.03 15.53 0.54
C ALA A 36 11.79 15.42 1.87
N ARG A 37 11.05 15.29 2.96
CA ARG A 37 11.58 15.02 4.30
C ARG A 37 10.72 14.01 5.04
N MET A 38 11.32 13.20 5.89
CA MET A 38 10.60 12.40 6.85
C MET A 38 10.05 13.32 7.96
N VAL A 39 8.76 13.17 8.29
CA VAL A 39 8.08 14.01 9.30
C VAL A 39 8.69 13.76 10.68
N ASP A 40 9.03 14.82 11.42
CA ASP A 40 9.42 14.69 12.82
C ASP A 40 8.19 14.32 13.69
N VAL A 41 8.33 13.25 14.43
CA VAL A 41 7.29 12.73 15.33
C VAL A 41 7.70 12.80 16.80
N SER A 42 8.80 13.49 17.13
CA SER A 42 9.39 13.55 18.48
C SER A 42 8.40 14.07 19.53
N ASP A 43 7.57 15.05 19.16
CA ASP A 43 6.57 15.67 20.04
C ASP A 43 5.26 14.88 20.16
N LYS A 44 5.13 13.74 19.45
CA LYS A 44 3.93 12.92 19.54
C LYS A 44 4.07 11.87 20.64
N SER A 45 2.97 11.65 21.37
CA SER A 45 2.91 10.58 22.35
C SER A 45 2.86 9.21 21.68
N GLU A 46 3.48 8.23 22.29
CA GLU A 46 3.35 6.83 21.93
C GLU A 46 1.94 6.36 22.27
N THR A 47 1.24 5.83 21.28
CA THR A 47 -0.10 5.26 21.45
C THR A 47 -0.17 3.93 20.71
N GLU A 48 -1.13 3.09 21.09
CA GLU A 48 -1.43 1.89 20.32
C GLU A 48 -1.90 2.28 18.92
N ARG A 49 -1.37 1.60 17.92
CA ARG A 49 -1.68 1.78 16.52
C ARG A 49 -2.03 0.44 15.90
N VAL A 50 -3.13 0.40 15.20
CA VAL A 50 -3.53 -0.77 14.44
C VAL A 50 -3.88 -0.32 13.03
N ALA A 51 -3.43 -1.04 12.02
CA ALA A 51 -3.89 -0.87 10.65
C ALA A 51 -4.16 -2.22 10.01
N CYS A 52 -5.17 -2.24 9.16
CA CYS A 52 -5.55 -3.39 8.36
C CYS A 52 -5.61 -2.99 6.88
N ALA A 53 -4.93 -3.74 6.03
CA ALA A 53 -4.96 -3.59 4.58
C ALA A 53 -5.42 -4.88 3.92
N ALA A 54 -5.95 -4.78 2.69
CA ALA A 54 -6.30 -5.94 1.87
C ALA A 54 -5.81 -5.81 0.44
N GLY A 55 -5.79 -6.93 -0.26
CA GLY A 55 -5.51 -7.04 -1.68
C GLY A 55 -6.01 -8.36 -2.24
N THR A 56 -6.02 -8.49 -3.57
CA THR A 56 -6.57 -9.65 -4.26
C THR A 56 -5.58 -10.17 -5.30
N VAL A 57 -5.40 -11.48 -5.35
CA VAL A 57 -4.68 -12.19 -6.43
C VAL A 57 -5.71 -12.95 -7.25
N HIS A 58 -5.94 -12.50 -8.49
CA HIS A 58 -6.86 -13.14 -9.43
C HIS A 58 -6.16 -14.31 -10.13
N LEU A 59 -6.75 -15.47 -10.04
CA LEU A 59 -6.24 -16.73 -10.57
C LEU A 59 -7.26 -17.36 -11.52
N ASN A 60 -6.81 -18.35 -12.30
CA ASN A 60 -7.71 -19.30 -12.93
C ASN A 60 -8.06 -20.44 -11.97
N GLU A 61 -9.11 -21.19 -12.30
CA GLU A 61 -9.64 -22.25 -11.44
C GLU A 61 -8.62 -23.40 -11.21
N ASP A 62 -7.83 -23.75 -12.23
CA ASP A 62 -6.83 -24.81 -12.08
C ASP A 62 -5.71 -24.42 -11.12
N THR A 63 -5.24 -23.17 -11.21
CA THR A 63 -4.20 -22.67 -10.31
C THR A 63 -4.71 -22.58 -8.87
N LEU A 64 -5.92 -22.04 -8.66
CA LEU A 64 -6.53 -21.95 -7.33
C LEU A 64 -6.69 -23.35 -6.71
N ARG A 65 -7.22 -24.32 -7.45
CA ARG A 65 -7.36 -25.69 -7.00
C ARG A 65 -6.02 -26.32 -6.62
N ARG A 66 -4.95 -26.09 -7.40
CA ARG A 66 -3.60 -26.57 -7.06
C ARG A 66 -3.03 -25.98 -5.78
N ILE A 67 -3.34 -24.72 -5.49
CA ILE A 67 -2.98 -24.10 -4.22
C ILE A 67 -3.70 -24.79 -3.07
N GLU A 68 -5.02 -24.97 -3.16
CA GLU A 68 -5.86 -25.59 -2.13
C GLU A 68 -5.47 -27.06 -1.87
N GLU A 69 -5.07 -27.77 -2.91
CA GLU A 69 -4.65 -29.19 -2.83
C GLU A 69 -3.16 -29.36 -2.51
N GLY A 70 -2.41 -28.28 -2.32
CA GLY A 70 -0.97 -28.33 -2.04
C GLY A 70 -0.12 -28.90 -3.20
N ARG A 71 -0.60 -28.79 -4.45
CA ARG A 71 0.03 -29.36 -5.66
C ARG A 71 0.87 -28.36 -6.46
N ILE A 72 1.35 -27.30 -5.84
CA ILE A 72 2.31 -26.38 -6.45
C ILE A 72 3.73 -26.89 -6.16
N GLY A 73 4.52 -27.12 -7.20
CA GLY A 73 5.84 -27.74 -7.09
C GLY A 73 6.87 -27.00 -6.23
N LYS A 74 6.60 -25.74 -5.88
CA LYS A 74 7.44 -24.94 -4.97
C LYS A 74 7.04 -25.06 -3.49
N GLY A 75 6.04 -25.87 -3.15
CA GLY A 75 5.57 -26.08 -1.77
C GLY A 75 4.29 -25.33 -1.42
N ASP A 76 4.05 -25.13 -0.12
CA ASP A 76 2.85 -24.46 0.39
C ASP A 76 2.89 -22.96 0.09
N VAL A 77 2.08 -22.55 -0.90
CA VAL A 77 2.04 -21.19 -1.42
C VAL A 77 1.62 -20.18 -0.36
N LEU A 78 0.57 -20.50 0.41
CA LEU A 78 0.02 -19.56 1.36
C LEU A 78 0.90 -19.42 2.61
N ALA A 79 1.51 -20.51 3.07
CA ALA A 79 2.46 -20.46 4.18
C ALA A 79 3.70 -19.63 3.83
N VAL A 80 4.25 -19.80 2.62
CA VAL A 80 5.40 -19.00 2.16
C VAL A 80 5.02 -17.55 1.99
N ALA A 81 3.84 -17.26 1.41
CA ALA A 81 3.33 -15.90 1.24
C ALA A 81 3.09 -15.19 2.60
N GLN A 82 2.61 -15.93 3.61
CA GLN A 82 2.43 -15.41 4.96
C GLN A 82 3.75 -14.96 5.57
N VAL A 83 4.77 -15.82 5.54
CA VAL A 83 6.09 -15.48 6.07
C VAL A 83 6.70 -14.30 5.32
N ALA A 84 6.60 -14.28 3.99
CA ALA A 84 7.13 -13.20 3.15
C ALA A 84 6.46 -11.85 3.47
N GLY A 85 5.14 -11.83 3.61
CA GLY A 85 4.39 -10.63 3.98
C GLY A 85 4.75 -10.11 5.37
N ILE A 86 4.89 -11.00 6.37
CA ILE A 86 5.35 -10.63 7.72
C ILE A 86 6.76 -10.03 7.67
N MET A 87 7.67 -10.62 6.90
CA MET A 87 9.04 -10.12 6.75
C MET A 87 9.06 -8.75 6.05
N ALA A 88 8.17 -8.54 5.06
CA ALA A 88 8.05 -7.28 4.35
C ALA A 88 7.51 -6.16 5.25
N ALA A 89 6.47 -6.43 6.03
CA ALA A 89 5.95 -5.47 7.01
C ALA A 89 7.05 -4.98 7.97
N LYS A 90 7.93 -5.88 8.44
CA LYS A 90 9.08 -5.53 9.30
C LYS A 90 10.17 -4.71 8.60
N ARG A 91 10.16 -4.63 7.28
CA ARG A 91 11.16 -3.93 6.45
C ARG A 91 10.57 -2.78 5.66
N THR A 92 9.41 -2.28 6.03
CA THR A 92 8.73 -1.21 5.30
C THR A 92 9.61 0.03 5.15
N SER A 93 10.31 0.45 6.19
CA SER A 93 11.22 1.59 6.14
C SER A 93 12.42 1.41 5.20
N ASP A 94 12.82 0.17 4.89
CA ASP A 94 13.87 -0.11 3.91
C ASP A 94 13.37 0.04 2.47
N LEU A 95 12.05 -0.05 2.26
CA LEU A 95 11.40 -0.02 0.95
C LEU A 95 10.77 1.33 0.63
N ILE A 96 10.21 2.00 1.61
CA ILE A 96 9.47 3.26 1.47
C ILE A 96 10.25 4.39 2.14
N PRO A 97 10.85 5.30 1.37
CA PRO A 97 11.87 6.23 1.87
C PRO A 97 11.44 7.14 3.02
N MET A 98 10.15 7.52 3.07
CA MET A 98 9.63 8.45 4.10
C MET A 98 8.99 7.75 5.29
N CYS A 99 9.02 6.41 5.35
CA CYS A 99 8.53 5.65 6.49
C CYS A 99 9.55 5.62 7.64
N HIS A 100 9.04 5.75 8.85
CA HIS A 100 9.85 5.57 10.07
C HIS A 100 10.14 4.08 10.31
N PRO A 101 11.31 3.70 10.82
CA PRO A 101 11.52 2.35 11.33
C PRO A 101 10.70 2.15 12.61
N LEU A 102 9.78 1.19 12.61
CA LEU A 102 8.85 0.95 13.71
C LEU A 102 9.06 -0.40 14.37
N MET A 103 8.89 -0.44 15.69
CA MET A 103 8.88 -1.67 16.48
C MET A 103 7.48 -2.29 16.45
N LEU A 104 7.27 -3.23 15.52
CA LEU A 104 5.97 -3.92 15.40
C LEU A 104 5.76 -4.89 16.55
N THR A 105 4.58 -4.82 17.18
CA THR A 105 4.17 -5.74 18.25
C THR A 105 3.39 -6.94 17.73
N GLY A 106 2.83 -6.83 16.51
CA GLY A 106 2.08 -7.92 15.88
C GLY A 106 1.88 -7.71 14.40
N VAL A 107 1.95 -8.80 13.64
CA VAL A 107 1.57 -8.87 12.21
C VAL A 107 0.78 -10.16 12.02
N ASP A 108 -0.45 -10.06 11.53
CA ASP A 108 -1.31 -11.19 11.18
C ASP A 108 -1.72 -11.09 9.72
N ILE A 109 -1.55 -12.17 8.96
CA ILE A 109 -1.94 -12.24 7.55
C ILE A 109 -2.93 -13.38 7.37
N ARG A 110 -4.04 -13.09 6.73
CA ARG A 110 -5.12 -14.04 6.44
C ARG A 110 -5.36 -14.14 4.96
N PHE A 111 -5.71 -15.34 4.52
CA PHE A 111 -6.03 -15.66 3.14
C PHE A 111 -7.44 -16.23 3.06
N ARG A 112 -8.16 -15.86 2.01
CA ARG A 112 -9.49 -16.39 1.70
C ARG A 112 -9.57 -16.69 0.21
N ALA A 113 -9.73 -17.96 -0.15
CA ALA A 113 -10.05 -18.33 -1.51
C ALA A 113 -11.47 -17.87 -1.87
N PHE A 114 -11.67 -17.36 -3.07
CA PHE A 114 -12.98 -16.95 -3.54
C PHE A 114 -13.28 -17.50 -4.94
N ARG A 115 -14.56 -17.71 -5.20
CA ARG A 115 -15.15 -18.03 -6.50
C ARG A 115 -16.44 -17.27 -6.63
N ASN A 116 -16.49 -16.26 -7.49
CA ASN A 116 -17.67 -15.43 -7.66
C ASN A 116 -17.76 -14.85 -9.07
N GLY A 117 -18.92 -15.00 -9.73
CA GLY A 117 -19.20 -14.38 -11.02
C GLY A 117 -18.21 -14.71 -12.12
N GLY A 118 -17.71 -15.95 -12.19
CA GLY A 118 -16.70 -16.38 -13.16
C GLY A 118 -15.28 -15.90 -12.86
N ARG A 119 -15.07 -15.24 -11.72
CA ARG A 119 -13.74 -14.87 -11.19
C ARG A 119 -13.39 -15.75 -10.00
N CYS A 120 -12.13 -16.11 -9.86
CA CYS A 120 -11.61 -16.79 -8.70
C CYS A 120 -10.21 -16.30 -8.33
N GLY A 121 -9.78 -16.60 -7.12
CA GLY A 121 -8.49 -16.17 -6.63
C GLY A 121 -8.34 -16.27 -5.12
N VAL A 122 -7.40 -15.49 -4.59
CA VAL A 122 -7.11 -15.41 -3.16
C VAL A 122 -7.18 -13.94 -2.73
N ASP A 123 -8.07 -13.64 -1.81
CA ASP A 123 -8.07 -12.39 -1.06
C ASP A 123 -7.06 -12.49 0.09
N ILE A 124 -6.38 -11.40 0.36
CA ILE A 124 -5.34 -11.27 1.39
C ILE A 124 -5.74 -10.12 2.31
N ALA A 125 -5.65 -10.31 3.62
CA ALA A 125 -5.72 -9.22 4.59
C ALA A 125 -4.51 -9.27 5.52
N CYS A 126 -3.95 -8.10 5.83
CA CYS A 126 -2.82 -7.95 6.74
C CYS A 126 -3.17 -6.94 7.83
N THR A 127 -3.13 -7.38 9.08
CA THR A 127 -3.30 -6.53 10.26
C THR A 127 -1.96 -6.35 10.95
N VAL A 128 -1.57 -5.10 11.17
CA VAL A 128 -0.33 -4.73 11.85
C VAL A 128 -0.62 -3.92 13.10
N ARG A 129 0.16 -4.15 14.15
CA ARG A 129 0.06 -3.45 15.45
C ARG A 129 1.43 -2.95 15.88
N CYS A 130 1.44 -1.77 16.50
CA CYS A 130 2.59 -1.26 17.25
C CYS A 130 2.13 -0.35 18.39
N ARG A 131 3.08 0.08 19.21
CA ARG A 131 2.88 1.15 20.18
C ARG A 131 3.93 2.22 19.93
N GLU A 132 3.58 3.15 19.04
CA GLU A 132 4.52 4.10 18.46
C GLU A 132 3.88 5.48 18.23
N ARG A 133 4.69 6.42 17.76
CA ARG A 133 4.32 7.83 17.52
C ARG A 133 3.69 8.08 16.16
N THR A 134 3.75 7.10 15.26
CA THR A 134 3.13 7.15 13.91
C THR A 134 2.33 5.91 13.60
N GLY A 135 1.52 5.94 12.54
CA GLY A 135 0.67 4.83 12.14
C GLY A 135 1.44 3.72 11.43
N VAL A 136 0.79 2.57 11.26
CA VAL A 136 1.33 1.33 10.63
C VAL A 136 0.61 0.96 9.34
N GLU A 137 0.01 1.96 8.68
CA GLU A 137 -0.73 1.77 7.43
C GLU A 137 0.17 1.21 6.33
N MET A 138 1.39 1.75 6.21
CA MET A 138 2.35 1.34 5.19
C MET A 138 2.89 -0.07 5.44
N GLU A 139 3.07 -0.46 6.68
CA GLU A 139 3.46 -1.81 7.07
C GLU A 139 2.39 -2.83 6.66
N ALA A 140 1.11 -2.51 6.87
CA ALA A 140 0.00 -3.38 6.45
C ALA A 140 -0.09 -3.48 4.92
N LEU A 141 0.01 -2.36 4.19
CA LEU A 141 0.00 -2.33 2.72
C LEU A 141 1.19 -3.08 2.12
N THR A 142 2.38 -2.91 2.68
CA THR A 142 3.61 -3.62 2.25
C THR A 142 3.48 -5.12 2.49
N GLY A 143 2.94 -5.53 3.63
CA GLY A 143 2.68 -6.93 3.96
C GLY A 143 1.77 -7.60 2.93
N VAL A 144 0.64 -6.98 2.59
CA VAL A 144 -0.28 -7.47 1.54
C VAL A 144 0.41 -7.55 0.18
N SER A 145 1.14 -6.50 -0.20
CA SER A 145 1.78 -6.41 -1.51
C SER A 145 2.79 -7.53 -1.74
N VAL A 146 3.64 -7.79 -0.75
CA VAL A 146 4.68 -8.83 -0.85
C VAL A 146 4.09 -10.23 -0.72
N ALA A 147 3.05 -10.43 0.09
CA ALA A 147 2.32 -11.70 0.11
C ALA A 147 1.72 -12.01 -1.27
N ALA A 148 1.09 -11.03 -1.93
CA ALA A 148 0.54 -11.19 -3.27
C ALA A 148 1.62 -11.48 -4.33
N LEU A 149 2.75 -10.77 -4.30
CA LEU A 149 3.90 -11.03 -5.18
C LEU A 149 4.48 -12.42 -4.97
N THR A 150 4.47 -12.93 -3.74
CA THR A 150 4.94 -14.27 -3.40
C THR A 150 4.02 -15.33 -3.99
N ILE A 151 2.70 -15.17 -3.89
CA ILE A 151 1.73 -16.05 -4.57
C ILE A 151 2.00 -16.07 -6.08
N TYR A 152 2.20 -14.90 -6.68
CA TYR A 152 2.55 -14.79 -8.11
C TYR A 152 3.81 -15.58 -8.44
N ASP A 153 4.92 -15.36 -7.71
CA ASP A 153 6.19 -16.06 -7.97
C ASP A 153 6.07 -17.56 -7.87
N MET A 154 5.33 -18.04 -6.86
CA MET A 154 5.16 -19.47 -6.65
C MET A 154 4.30 -20.12 -7.73
N CYS A 155 3.34 -19.40 -8.31
CA CYS A 155 2.37 -19.94 -9.27
C CYS A 155 2.68 -19.61 -10.73
N LYS A 156 3.61 -18.69 -11.04
CA LYS A 156 3.89 -18.23 -12.42
C LYS A 156 4.31 -19.33 -13.41
N ALA A 157 4.80 -20.45 -12.94
CA ALA A 157 5.11 -21.60 -13.81
C ALA A 157 3.85 -22.30 -14.33
N VAL A 158 2.72 -22.19 -13.60
CA VAL A 158 1.42 -22.77 -13.95
C VAL A 158 0.55 -21.75 -14.68
N GLN A 159 0.57 -20.49 -14.22
CA GLN A 159 -0.24 -19.40 -14.76
C GLN A 159 0.58 -18.11 -14.79
N ARG A 160 0.74 -17.45 -15.96
CA ARG A 160 1.53 -16.22 -16.10
C ARG A 160 0.70 -14.94 -16.10
N ASP A 161 -0.56 -15.01 -16.46
CA ASP A 161 -1.51 -13.91 -16.54
C ASP A 161 -2.21 -13.60 -15.20
N ILE A 162 -1.62 -14.03 -14.10
CA ILE A 162 -2.06 -13.70 -12.74
C ILE A 162 -2.08 -12.18 -12.58
N ARG A 163 -3.16 -11.64 -12.06
CA ARG A 163 -3.30 -10.23 -11.76
C ARG A 163 -3.35 -10.00 -10.26
N ILE A 164 -2.55 -9.04 -9.80
CA ILE A 164 -2.58 -8.53 -8.43
C ILE A 164 -3.30 -7.18 -8.47
N GLY A 165 -4.26 -6.98 -7.59
CA GLY A 165 -5.04 -5.76 -7.58
C GLY A 165 -5.70 -5.48 -6.24
N GLU A 166 -6.49 -4.42 -6.22
CA GLU A 166 -7.35 -4.03 -5.10
C GLU A 166 -6.59 -3.85 -3.77
N ILE A 167 -5.29 -3.48 -3.84
CA ILE A 167 -4.49 -3.20 -2.65
C ILE A 167 -4.97 -1.88 -2.06
N ARG A 168 -5.46 -1.93 -0.80
CA ARG A 168 -6.09 -0.79 -0.15
C ARG A 168 -6.03 -0.89 1.36
N LEU A 169 -6.12 0.26 2.03
CA LEU A 169 -6.33 0.33 3.47
C LEU A 169 -7.79 0.04 3.80
N LEU A 170 -8.05 -0.87 4.73
CA LEU A 170 -9.38 -1.20 5.23
C LEU A 170 -9.74 -0.40 6.48
N SER A 171 -8.82 -0.34 7.43
CA SER A 171 -9.01 0.40 8.67
C SER A 171 -7.69 0.82 9.28
N LYS A 172 -7.75 1.86 10.08
CA LYS A 172 -6.68 2.22 11.03
C LYS A 172 -7.30 2.76 12.31
N SER A 173 -6.60 2.59 13.41
CA SER A 173 -6.98 3.20 14.69
C SER A 173 -5.77 3.73 15.44
N GLY A 174 -6.06 4.71 16.32
CA GLY A 174 -5.09 5.41 17.14
C GLY A 174 -4.47 6.64 16.47
N GLY A 175 -3.99 7.55 17.32
CA GLY A 175 -3.30 8.78 16.93
C GLY A 175 -4.19 10.00 16.69
N ARG A 176 -3.54 11.10 16.33
CA ARG A 176 -4.20 12.42 16.22
C ARG A 176 -5.17 12.52 15.03
N SER A 177 -4.95 11.75 13.96
CA SER A 177 -5.80 11.76 12.76
C SER A 177 -7.08 10.95 12.92
N GLY A 178 -7.32 10.35 14.10
CA GLY A 178 -8.50 9.56 14.37
C GLY A 178 -8.54 8.22 13.63
N ASP A 179 -9.67 7.55 13.77
CA ASP A 179 -9.90 6.24 13.19
C ASP A 179 -10.44 6.36 11.76
N TYR A 180 -10.07 5.40 10.93
CA TYR A 180 -10.59 5.24 9.57
C TYR A 180 -11.12 3.83 9.41
N ARG A 181 -12.26 3.68 8.72
CA ARG A 181 -12.83 2.39 8.36
C ARG A 181 -13.47 2.50 6.98
N ALA A 182 -13.05 1.64 6.05
CA ALA A 182 -13.66 1.54 4.73
C ALA A 182 -15.10 1.01 4.85
N SER A 183 -16.01 1.55 4.04
CA SER A 183 -17.41 1.09 3.99
C SER A 183 -17.59 0.10 2.84
N GLY A 184 -18.48 -0.88 3.01
CA GLY A 184 -18.84 -1.84 1.96
C GLY A 184 -17.78 -2.86 1.61
N ASP A 185 -16.75 -3.04 2.45
CA ASP A 185 -15.72 -4.05 2.24
C ASP A 185 -16.06 -5.36 2.98
N PRO A 186 -16.06 -6.53 2.29
CA PRO A 186 -16.41 -7.81 2.91
C PRO A 186 -15.57 -8.17 4.15
N TRP A 187 -14.28 -7.83 4.17
CA TRP A 187 -13.41 -8.06 5.32
C TRP A 187 -13.85 -7.27 6.56
N ILE A 188 -14.41 -6.09 6.33
CA ILE A 188 -14.92 -5.20 7.37
C ILE A 188 -16.30 -5.67 7.87
N GLU A 189 -17.20 -6.01 6.95
CA GLU A 189 -18.59 -6.38 7.26
C GLU A 189 -18.67 -7.73 7.98
N GLU A 190 -17.84 -8.68 7.58
CA GLU A 190 -17.77 -10.00 8.21
C GLU A 190 -16.98 -10.00 9.52
N GLY A 191 -16.27 -8.92 9.86
CA GLY A 191 -15.44 -8.82 11.08
C GLY A 191 -14.26 -9.79 11.12
N THR A 192 -13.88 -10.36 9.98
CA THR A 192 -12.97 -11.51 9.92
C THR A 192 -11.49 -11.15 9.88
N ALA A 193 -11.13 -9.94 9.44
CA ALA A 193 -9.73 -9.56 9.28
C ALA A 193 -9.28 -8.40 10.18
N CYS A 194 -10.18 -7.47 10.48
CA CYS A 194 -9.84 -6.26 11.22
C CYS A 194 -10.55 -6.29 12.57
N PRO A 195 -9.81 -6.40 13.68
CA PRO A 195 -10.41 -6.25 14.99
C PRO A 195 -11.06 -4.86 15.10
N ALA A 196 -12.19 -4.82 15.79
CA ALA A 196 -12.93 -3.60 16.10
C ALA A 196 -12.12 -2.67 17.01
#